data_a6ce4a2b0052e12df03d342d7adb7c36
#
_entry.id   a6ce4a2b0052e12df03d342d7adb7c36
#
_cell.length_a   1.000
_cell.length_b   1.000
_cell.length_c   1.000
_cell.angle_alpha   90.00
_cell.angle_beta   90.00
_cell.angle_gamma   90.00
#
_symmetry.space_group_name_H-M   'P 1'
#
loop_
_entity.id
_entity.type
_entity.pdbx_description
1 polymer ?
#
loop_
_entity_poly.entity_id
_entity_poly.type
_entity_poly.pdbx_seq_one_letter_code
_entity_poly.pdbx_strand_id
1 'polypeptide(L)'
;MEQVSGFYFPPSGQTSSGFSEMEEISVGGFNILIRAKRDGKWWVLKALAPDVRHNEVFRSLLHKEYDILSKIQHPGVVYVEGIEEVDGYGECLVQEWIDGVTLDEWLSTPHTRSQRRQVAHQLLEVMEYVHSQQVVHRDLKLSNIMVTRSGCVVKVIDFGLSDADYYAILKSPAGTEGYISPEQQRGGPTDVRNDIYSLGIILDKLQLGLSCRLSIGRCLCPLEARYPNVAALRHHILFLHRSLMAFWIVLGLLLVGIAGGAIYNKVNQPDTIYDVVSQFKVGNFLCTSWGGGVVSLKAINQKDSCIEVPKSVTYQGMTYKVDEIEKEAFAHHQVLKRLVFPDTRLHVMRGIVTGSPHLEEIIFRSNQPPVIGNAIWKTKITDVFDPHCFEEVKLLVPKGSLAVYRDSPWGRFRYIEEYE
;
A
#
# COMPACT_ATOMS: atom_id res chain seq x y z
N MET A 1 4.94 -6.37 -48.91
CA MET A 1 5.68 -7.63 -49.18
C MET A 1 5.73 -8.34 -47.84
N GLU A 2 4.81 -9.29 -47.66
CA GLU A 2 4.74 -10.17 -46.51
C GLU A 2 5.87 -11.18 -46.55
N GLN A 3 6.76 -11.17 -45.59
CA GLN A 3 7.68 -12.29 -45.38
C GLN A 3 6.93 -13.35 -44.57
N VAL A 4 6.50 -14.39 -45.24
CA VAL A 4 6.04 -15.64 -44.67
C VAL A 4 7.22 -16.29 -43.98
N SER A 5 7.22 -16.33 -42.65
CA SER A 5 8.16 -17.14 -41.86
C SER A 5 7.83 -18.62 -42.12
N GLY A 6 8.62 -19.27 -42.93
CA GLY A 6 8.52 -20.71 -43.17
C GLY A 6 8.90 -21.44 -41.87
N PHE A 7 7.95 -22.04 -41.21
CA PHE A 7 8.20 -23.02 -40.15
C PHE A 7 8.85 -24.25 -40.82
N TYR A 8 10.10 -24.54 -40.48
CA TYR A 8 10.77 -25.77 -40.85
C TYR A 8 10.20 -26.90 -39.96
N PHE A 9 9.49 -27.82 -40.57
CA PHE A 9 9.09 -29.07 -39.91
C PHE A 9 10.12 -30.14 -40.33
N PRO A 10 10.99 -30.63 -39.41
CA PRO A 10 11.84 -31.75 -39.70
C PRO A 10 10.98 -33.00 -39.99
N PRO A 11 11.44 -33.92 -40.85
CA PRO A 11 10.69 -35.14 -41.15
C PRO A 11 10.45 -35.95 -39.87
N SER A 12 9.25 -36.57 -39.78
CA SER A 12 8.83 -37.43 -38.69
C SER A 12 9.67 -38.72 -38.63
N GLY A 13 10.86 -38.64 -38.00
CA GLY A 13 11.75 -39.74 -37.73
C GLY A 13 12.54 -39.46 -36.47
N GLN A 14 12.98 -40.51 -35.77
CA GLN A 14 13.96 -40.35 -34.68
C GLN A 14 15.23 -39.74 -35.24
N THR A 15 15.70 -38.66 -34.59
CA THR A 15 17.03 -38.09 -34.85
C THR A 15 18.12 -39.05 -34.38
N SER A 16 19.36 -38.88 -34.82
CA SER A 16 20.52 -39.64 -34.30
C SER A 16 20.65 -39.56 -32.77
N SER A 17 20.14 -38.49 -32.17
CA SER A 17 20.08 -38.25 -30.73
C SER A 17 18.84 -38.87 -30.00
N GLY A 18 17.99 -39.59 -30.73
CA GLY A 18 16.79 -40.26 -30.15
C GLY A 18 15.61 -39.35 -29.77
N PHE A 19 15.68 -38.08 -30.15
CA PHE A 19 14.54 -37.15 -29.91
C PHE A 19 13.47 -37.31 -31.02
N SER A 20 12.22 -37.14 -30.61
CA SER A 20 11.02 -37.18 -31.43
C SER A 20 10.05 -36.05 -31.02
N GLU A 21 8.98 -35.88 -31.76
CA GLU A 21 7.92 -34.86 -31.49
C GLU A 21 8.54 -33.46 -31.28
N MET A 22 9.47 -33.07 -32.17
CA MET A 22 10.19 -31.79 -32.03
C MET A 22 9.31 -30.63 -32.52
N GLU A 23 9.21 -29.57 -31.70
CA GLU A 23 8.45 -28.36 -32.00
C GLU A 23 9.22 -27.14 -31.52
N GLU A 24 9.45 -26.19 -32.41
CA GLU A 24 10.05 -24.92 -32.05
C GLU A 24 9.08 -24.10 -31.22
N ILE A 25 9.43 -23.76 -29.96
CA ILE A 25 8.59 -23.04 -29.01
C ILE A 25 8.97 -21.58 -28.87
N SER A 26 10.21 -21.22 -29.22
CA SER A 26 10.68 -19.83 -29.21
C SER A 26 11.86 -19.66 -30.14
N VAL A 27 11.86 -18.57 -30.90
CA VAL A 27 12.98 -18.11 -31.71
C VAL A 27 13.26 -16.67 -31.32
N GLY A 28 14.42 -16.40 -30.75
CA GLY A 28 14.73 -15.04 -30.34
C GLY A 28 16.20 -14.85 -29.96
N GLY A 29 16.73 -13.67 -30.25
CA GLY A 29 18.15 -13.39 -30.04
C GLY A 29 19.04 -14.32 -30.83
N PHE A 30 19.94 -15.02 -30.12
CA PHE A 30 20.90 -15.93 -30.74
C PHE A 30 20.53 -17.41 -30.57
N ASN A 31 19.39 -17.71 -29.96
CA ASN A 31 18.97 -19.06 -29.60
C ASN A 31 17.61 -19.43 -30.19
N ILE A 32 17.44 -20.71 -30.46
CA ILE A 32 16.17 -21.36 -30.78
C ILE A 32 15.88 -22.36 -29.65
N LEU A 33 14.68 -22.34 -29.10
CA LEU A 33 14.21 -23.32 -28.12
C LEU A 33 13.26 -24.29 -28.79
N ILE A 34 13.54 -25.57 -28.65
CA ILE A 34 12.77 -26.66 -29.23
C ILE A 34 12.26 -27.56 -28.10
N ARG A 35 10.97 -27.81 -28.07
CA ARG A 35 10.40 -28.86 -27.26
C ARG A 35 10.55 -30.18 -27.96
N ALA A 36 11.10 -31.18 -27.31
CA ALA A 36 11.33 -32.47 -27.88
C ALA A 36 11.03 -33.59 -26.88
N LYS A 37 10.75 -34.79 -27.38
CA LYS A 37 10.43 -35.92 -26.50
C LYS A 37 11.49 -37.02 -26.65
N ARG A 38 11.98 -37.56 -25.53
CA ARG A 38 12.89 -38.69 -25.45
C ARG A 38 12.49 -39.57 -24.25
N ASP A 39 12.43 -40.87 -24.47
CA ASP A 39 12.08 -41.87 -23.43
C ASP A 39 10.78 -41.54 -22.68
N GLY A 40 9.79 -41.03 -23.41
CA GLY A 40 8.49 -40.66 -22.84
C GLY A 40 8.48 -39.35 -22.07
N LYS A 41 9.61 -38.68 -21.90
CA LYS A 41 9.74 -37.38 -21.21
C LYS A 41 9.92 -36.24 -22.19
N TRP A 42 9.41 -35.08 -21.84
CA TRP A 42 9.64 -33.84 -22.55
C TRP A 42 10.93 -33.16 -22.10
N TRP A 43 11.63 -32.59 -23.07
CA TRP A 43 12.87 -31.84 -22.93
C TRP A 43 12.79 -30.52 -23.66
N VAL A 44 13.64 -29.58 -23.32
CA VAL A 44 13.92 -28.38 -24.08
C VAL A 44 15.32 -28.49 -24.66
N LEU A 45 15.43 -28.35 -25.95
CA LEU A 45 16.70 -28.25 -26.66
C LEU A 45 16.96 -26.78 -26.95
N LYS A 46 18.01 -26.21 -26.35
CA LYS A 46 18.46 -24.84 -26.62
C LYS A 46 19.57 -24.91 -27.62
N ALA A 47 19.26 -24.53 -28.86
CA ALA A 47 20.18 -24.52 -30.00
C ALA A 47 20.57 -23.08 -30.34
N LEU A 48 21.72 -22.90 -31.02
CA LEU A 48 22.08 -21.63 -31.60
C LEU A 48 21.32 -21.39 -32.91
N ALA A 49 20.92 -20.14 -33.13
CA ALA A 49 20.29 -19.73 -34.38
C ALA A 49 21.22 -20.00 -35.59
N PRO A 50 20.65 -20.29 -36.78
CA PRO A 50 21.44 -20.71 -37.94
C PRO A 50 22.56 -19.75 -38.37
N ASP A 51 22.33 -18.46 -38.19
CA ASP A 51 23.28 -17.38 -38.54
C ASP A 51 24.49 -17.30 -37.61
N VAL A 52 24.38 -17.80 -36.36
CA VAL A 52 25.44 -17.78 -35.35
C VAL A 52 25.95 -19.17 -34.96
N ARG A 53 25.32 -20.24 -35.45
CA ARG A 53 25.62 -21.65 -35.11
C ARG A 53 27.08 -22.05 -35.31
N HIS A 54 27.73 -21.53 -36.38
CA HIS A 54 29.11 -21.84 -36.71
C HIS A 54 30.12 -20.84 -36.11
N ASN A 55 29.64 -19.90 -35.31
CA ASN A 55 30.51 -18.93 -34.66
C ASN A 55 31.02 -19.50 -33.34
N GLU A 56 32.33 -19.69 -33.25
CA GLU A 56 33.02 -20.27 -32.09
C GLU A 56 32.74 -19.50 -30.78
N VAL A 57 32.50 -18.20 -30.86
CA VAL A 57 32.19 -17.37 -29.73
C VAL A 57 30.84 -17.78 -29.09
N PHE A 58 29.80 -17.90 -29.93
CA PHE A 58 28.48 -18.30 -29.44
C PHE A 58 28.43 -19.76 -28.97
N ARG A 59 29.19 -20.65 -29.67
CA ARG A 59 29.34 -22.03 -29.20
C ARG A 59 30.01 -22.09 -27.83
N SER A 60 31.08 -21.32 -27.63
CA SER A 60 31.75 -21.26 -26.32
C SER A 60 30.81 -20.76 -25.20
N LEU A 61 29.89 -19.83 -25.50
CA LEU A 61 28.89 -19.37 -24.54
C LEU A 61 27.88 -20.47 -24.19
N LEU A 62 27.43 -21.27 -25.15
CA LEU A 62 26.53 -22.41 -24.90
C LEU A 62 27.21 -23.45 -24.00
N HIS A 63 28.49 -23.76 -24.28
CA HIS A 63 29.28 -24.69 -23.44
C HIS A 63 29.51 -24.14 -22.03
N LYS A 64 29.81 -22.85 -21.88
CA LYS A 64 29.96 -22.21 -20.57
C LYS A 64 28.65 -22.23 -19.76
N GLU A 65 27.50 -22.01 -20.40
CA GLU A 65 26.19 -22.13 -19.74
C GLU A 65 26.00 -23.56 -19.22
N TYR A 66 26.36 -24.58 -20.00
CA TYR A 66 26.34 -25.97 -19.53
C TYR A 66 27.31 -26.20 -18.36
N ASP A 67 28.53 -25.70 -18.42
CA ASP A 67 29.55 -25.82 -17.38
C ASP A 67 29.10 -25.20 -16.06
N ILE A 68 28.33 -24.12 -16.09
CA ILE A 68 27.75 -23.46 -14.93
C ILE A 68 26.62 -24.32 -14.40
N LEU A 69 25.62 -24.65 -15.22
CA LEU A 69 24.41 -25.35 -14.82
C LEU A 69 24.70 -26.80 -14.35
N SER A 70 25.68 -27.49 -14.94
CA SER A 70 26.07 -28.83 -14.52
C SER A 70 26.62 -28.92 -13.10
N LYS A 71 27.13 -27.80 -12.56
CA LYS A 71 27.65 -27.71 -11.19
C LYS A 71 26.59 -27.32 -10.17
N ILE A 72 25.43 -26.79 -10.63
CA ILE A 72 24.35 -26.32 -9.77
C ILE A 72 23.31 -27.42 -9.62
N GLN A 73 23.14 -27.93 -8.39
CA GLN A 73 22.14 -28.97 -8.10
C GLN A 73 21.11 -28.41 -7.11
N HIS A 74 20.06 -27.81 -7.65
CA HIS A 74 18.99 -27.24 -6.83
C HIS A 74 17.62 -27.39 -7.51
N PRO A 75 16.55 -27.80 -6.79
CA PRO A 75 15.24 -28.03 -7.38
C PRO A 75 14.63 -26.76 -8.02
N GLY A 76 15.06 -25.59 -7.62
CA GLY A 76 14.64 -24.29 -8.17
C GLY A 76 15.53 -23.76 -9.31
N VAL A 77 16.49 -24.54 -9.81
CA VAL A 77 17.28 -24.23 -11.01
C VAL A 77 16.95 -25.26 -12.07
N VAL A 78 16.95 -24.86 -13.34
CA VAL A 78 16.70 -25.76 -14.45
C VAL A 78 17.78 -26.85 -14.49
N TYR A 79 17.34 -28.09 -14.61
CA TYR A 79 18.26 -29.21 -14.79
C TYR A 79 18.76 -29.28 -16.24
N VAL A 80 20.04 -29.54 -16.42
CA VAL A 80 20.65 -29.78 -17.72
C VAL A 80 21.22 -31.21 -17.75
N GLU A 81 21.00 -31.90 -18.88
CA GLU A 81 21.51 -33.25 -19.07
C GLU A 81 22.88 -33.26 -19.75
N GLY A 82 23.04 -32.43 -20.77
CA GLY A 82 24.28 -32.37 -21.57
C GLY A 82 24.18 -31.43 -22.75
N ILE A 83 25.24 -31.42 -23.54
CA ILE A 83 25.24 -30.85 -24.88
C ILE A 83 25.28 -32.00 -25.88
N GLU A 84 24.36 -32.03 -26.82
CA GLU A 84 24.21 -33.08 -27.83
C GLU A 84 24.06 -32.49 -29.21
N GLU A 85 24.61 -33.20 -30.22
CA GLU A 85 24.41 -32.87 -31.63
C GLU A 85 23.02 -33.36 -32.06
N VAL A 86 22.19 -32.46 -32.56
CA VAL A 86 20.81 -32.75 -32.99
C VAL A 86 20.66 -32.38 -34.47
N ASP A 87 20.21 -33.33 -35.25
CA ASP A 87 20.06 -33.18 -36.70
C ASP A 87 19.23 -31.96 -37.06
N GLY A 88 19.75 -31.10 -37.91
CA GLY A 88 19.11 -29.85 -38.35
C GLY A 88 19.34 -28.65 -37.39
N TYR A 89 19.70 -28.87 -36.13
CA TYR A 89 19.89 -27.83 -35.09
C TYR A 89 21.35 -27.66 -34.67
N GLY A 90 22.22 -28.68 -34.86
CA GLY A 90 23.62 -28.67 -34.39
C GLY A 90 23.71 -28.94 -32.90
N GLU A 91 24.72 -28.38 -32.23
CA GLU A 91 24.89 -28.54 -30.78
C GLU A 91 23.73 -27.90 -30.01
N CYS A 92 23.07 -28.71 -29.20
CA CYS A 92 21.93 -28.30 -28.36
C CYS A 92 22.24 -28.55 -26.88
N LEU A 93 22.00 -27.58 -26.04
CA LEU A 93 21.93 -27.77 -24.58
C LEU A 93 20.60 -28.43 -24.24
N VAL A 94 20.66 -29.65 -23.71
CA VAL A 94 19.47 -30.44 -23.33
C VAL A 94 19.05 -30.09 -21.91
N GLN A 95 17.85 -29.54 -21.75
CA GLN A 95 17.32 -29.08 -20.49
C GLN A 95 16.00 -29.77 -20.17
N GLU A 96 15.65 -29.87 -18.85
CA GLU A 96 14.35 -30.36 -18.45
C GLU A 96 13.21 -29.52 -19.03
N TRP A 97 12.12 -30.15 -19.43
CA TRP A 97 10.86 -29.45 -19.68
C TRP A 97 10.18 -29.06 -18.37
N ILE A 98 9.90 -27.77 -18.20
CA ILE A 98 9.19 -27.25 -17.04
C ILE A 98 7.72 -27.02 -17.41
N ASP A 99 6.80 -27.81 -16.84
CA ASP A 99 5.35 -27.56 -17.00
C ASP A 99 4.94 -26.35 -16.16
N GLY A 100 5.07 -25.18 -16.75
CA GLY A 100 4.88 -23.91 -16.09
C GLY A 100 4.69 -22.77 -17.08
N VAL A 101 4.67 -21.57 -16.54
CA VAL A 101 4.65 -20.30 -17.29
C VAL A 101 5.76 -19.41 -16.77
N THR A 102 6.19 -18.42 -17.56
CA THR A 102 7.14 -17.41 -17.07
C THR A 102 6.50 -16.60 -15.93
N LEU A 103 7.32 -16.03 -15.07
CA LEU A 103 6.83 -15.19 -13.97
C LEU A 103 6.09 -13.95 -14.50
N ASP A 104 6.42 -13.47 -15.68
CA ASP A 104 5.71 -12.39 -16.36
C ASP A 104 4.28 -12.80 -16.74
N GLU A 105 4.13 -13.95 -17.38
CA GLU A 105 2.82 -14.53 -17.68
C GLU A 105 2.03 -14.86 -16.41
N TRP A 106 2.71 -15.42 -15.42
CA TRP A 106 2.08 -15.71 -14.13
C TRP A 106 1.51 -14.45 -13.47
N LEU A 107 2.25 -13.33 -13.50
CA LEU A 107 1.80 -12.06 -12.95
C LEU A 107 0.65 -11.41 -13.73
N SER A 108 0.43 -11.80 -14.99
CA SER A 108 -0.70 -11.31 -15.80
C SER A 108 -2.06 -11.83 -15.31
N THR A 109 -2.06 -12.87 -14.47
CA THR A 109 -3.27 -13.45 -13.87
C THR A 109 -3.35 -13.13 -12.36
N PRO A 110 -4.58 -13.10 -11.79
CA PRO A 110 -4.74 -12.80 -10.37
C PRO A 110 -4.15 -13.90 -9.47
N HIS A 111 -3.34 -13.51 -8.50
CA HIS A 111 -2.77 -14.39 -7.49
C HIS A 111 -2.95 -13.84 -6.09
N THR A 112 -3.14 -14.74 -5.10
CA THR A 112 -3.25 -14.37 -3.70
C THR A 112 -1.91 -13.84 -3.17
N ARG A 113 -1.97 -13.04 -2.10
CA ARG A 113 -0.76 -12.59 -1.39
C ARG A 113 0.11 -13.74 -0.92
N SER A 114 -0.49 -14.84 -0.51
CA SER A 114 0.22 -16.04 -0.06
C SER A 114 1.06 -16.64 -1.19
N GLN A 115 0.46 -16.83 -2.38
CA GLN A 115 1.15 -17.34 -3.55
C GLN A 115 2.31 -16.43 -3.98
N ARG A 116 2.08 -15.12 -4.04
CA ARG A 116 3.14 -14.14 -4.36
C ARG A 116 4.30 -14.18 -3.37
N ARG A 117 4.01 -14.34 -2.08
CA ARG A 117 5.03 -14.51 -1.04
C ARG A 117 5.77 -15.83 -1.16
N GLN A 118 5.07 -16.92 -1.49
CA GLN A 118 5.67 -18.23 -1.72
C GLN A 118 6.68 -18.17 -2.87
N VAL A 119 6.28 -17.55 -4.00
CA VAL A 119 7.17 -17.33 -5.17
C VAL A 119 8.38 -16.48 -4.79
N ALA A 120 8.18 -15.37 -4.09
CA ALA A 120 9.27 -14.52 -3.63
C ALA A 120 10.26 -15.26 -2.72
N HIS A 121 9.74 -16.04 -1.77
CA HIS A 121 10.56 -16.82 -0.83
C HIS A 121 11.42 -17.86 -1.56
N GLN A 122 10.80 -18.65 -2.44
CA GLN A 122 11.50 -19.64 -3.23
C GLN A 122 12.57 -18.99 -4.14
N LEU A 123 12.24 -17.87 -4.79
CA LEU A 123 13.21 -17.16 -5.63
C LEU A 123 14.42 -16.70 -4.82
N LEU A 124 14.20 -16.14 -3.62
CA LEU A 124 15.31 -15.74 -2.75
C LEU A 124 16.14 -16.94 -2.28
N GLU A 125 15.54 -18.09 -2.00
CA GLU A 125 16.25 -19.32 -1.62
C GLU A 125 17.11 -19.83 -2.78
N VAL A 126 16.53 -19.88 -3.97
CA VAL A 126 17.28 -20.30 -5.18
C VAL A 126 18.48 -19.40 -5.42
N MET A 127 18.27 -18.09 -5.37
CA MET A 127 19.37 -17.13 -5.64
C MET A 127 20.42 -17.10 -4.53
N GLU A 128 20.05 -17.34 -3.28
CA GLU A 128 21.01 -17.53 -2.19
C GLU A 128 21.88 -18.76 -2.43
N TYR A 129 21.29 -19.86 -2.88
CA TYR A 129 22.03 -21.07 -3.23
C TYR A 129 22.95 -20.83 -4.45
N VAL A 130 22.46 -20.22 -5.54
CA VAL A 130 23.26 -19.92 -6.73
C VAL A 130 24.48 -19.06 -6.37
N HIS A 131 24.30 -18.02 -5.56
CA HIS A 131 25.40 -17.19 -5.10
C HIS A 131 26.39 -17.93 -4.19
N SER A 132 25.92 -18.92 -3.41
CA SER A 132 26.79 -19.77 -2.59
C SER A 132 27.73 -20.64 -3.44
N GLN A 133 27.33 -20.93 -4.68
CA GLN A 133 28.14 -21.63 -5.68
C GLN A 133 29.06 -20.65 -6.46
N GLN A 134 29.18 -19.40 -6.01
CA GLN A 134 29.97 -18.34 -6.66
C GLN A 134 29.53 -17.99 -8.07
N VAL A 135 28.26 -18.22 -8.41
CA VAL A 135 27.64 -17.87 -9.68
C VAL A 135 26.79 -16.62 -9.49
N VAL A 136 26.95 -15.64 -10.39
CA VAL A 136 26.12 -14.44 -10.52
C VAL A 136 25.33 -14.55 -11.80
N HIS A 137 24.00 -14.42 -11.74
CA HIS A 137 23.10 -14.67 -12.88
C HIS A 137 23.21 -13.58 -13.97
N ARG A 138 23.27 -12.30 -13.57
CA ARG A 138 23.46 -11.10 -14.41
C ARG A 138 22.32 -10.73 -15.36
N ASP A 139 21.41 -11.65 -15.68
CA ASP A 139 20.21 -11.38 -16.49
C ASP A 139 18.94 -11.89 -15.80
N LEU A 140 18.85 -11.67 -14.49
CA LEU A 140 17.68 -12.06 -13.74
C LEU A 140 16.49 -11.14 -14.06
N LYS A 141 15.43 -11.72 -14.66
CA LYS A 141 14.21 -11.02 -15.11
C LYS A 141 13.01 -11.95 -15.03
N LEU A 142 11.80 -11.40 -15.20
CA LEU A 142 10.58 -12.19 -15.09
C LEU A 142 10.50 -13.35 -16.09
N SER A 143 10.99 -13.16 -17.33
CA SER A 143 10.98 -14.20 -18.37
C SER A 143 12.00 -15.33 -18.13
N ASN A 144 13.03 -15.09 -17.29
CA ASN A 144 14.02 -16.09 -16.90
C ASN A 144 13.67 -16.83 -15.60
N ILE A 145 12.44 -16.66 -15.12
CA ILE A 145 11.89 -17.33 -13.95
C ILE A 145 10.60 -18.01 -14.37
N MET A 146 10.51 -19.30 -14.18
CA MET A 146 9.28 -20.05 -14.42
C MET A 146 8.58 -20.39 -13.10
N VAL A 147 7.25 -20.43 -13.15
CA VAL A 147 6.41 -20.90 -12.05
C VAL A 147 5.61 -22.11 -12.56
N THR A 148 5.77 -23.26 -11.92
CA THR A 148 5.08 -24.47 -12.35
C THR A 148 3.57 -24.36 -12.15
N ARG A 149 2.78 -24.96 -13.05
CA ARG A 149 1.31 -25.03 -12.92
C ARG A 149 0.88 -25.79 -11.67
N SER A 150 1.63 -26.83 -11.32
CA SER A 150 1.40 -27.60 -10.11
C SER A 150 2.30 -27.11 -8.97
N GLY A 151 1.72 -26.64 -7.86
CA GLY A 151 2.44 -26.31 -6.64
C GLY A 151 3.12 -24.94 -6.59
N CYS A 152 3.03 -24.12 -7.64
CA CYS A 152 3.71 -22.81 -7.72
C CYS A 152 5.22 -22.91 -7.37
N VAL A 153 5.92 -23.91 -7.93
CA VAL A 153 7.36 -24.07 -7.71
C VAL A 153 8.10 -23.13 -8.66
N VAL A 154 9.06 -22.39 -8.10
CA VAL A 154 9.92 -21.48 -8.88
C VAL A 154 11.09 -22.24 -9.48
N LYS A 155 11.36 -21.99 -10.74
CA LYS A 155 12.53 -22.47 -11.48
C LYS A 155 13.22 -21.30 -12.17
N VAL A 156 14.49 -21.05 -11.83
CA VAL A 156 15.35 -20.08 -12.54
C VAL A 156 15.96 -20.77 -13.73
N ILE A 157 15.86 -20.12 -14.88
CA ILE A 157 16.34 -20.61 -16.16
C ILE A 157 17.30 -19.59 -16.79
N ASP A 158 18.04 -20.03 -17.80
CA ASP A 158 18.87 -19.17 -18.66
C ASP A 158 20.04 -18.48 -17.93
N PHE A 159 21.16 -19.20 -17.79
CA PHE A 159 22.41 -18.72 -17.22
C PHE A 159 23.42 -18.25 -18.24
N GLY A 160 22.98 -17.99 -19.49
CA GLY A 160 23.85 -17.65 -20.61
C GLY A 160 24.68 -16.38 -20.42
N LEU A 161 24.30 -15.46 -19.55
CA LEU A 161 25.03 -14.23 -19.23
C LEU A 161 25.82 -14.30 -17.92
N SER A 162 25.81 -15.42 -17.24
CA SER A 162 26.43 -15.60 -15.92
C SER A 162 27.97 -15.52 -15.95
N ASP A 163 28.57 -15.57 -17.13
CA ASP A 163 30.02 -15.40 -17.29
C ASP A 163 30.43 -13.94 -17.42
N ALA A 164 31.46 -13.53 -16.68
CA ALA A 164 32.04 -12.18 -16.73
C ALA A 164 32.62 -11.84 -18.13
N ASP A 165 33.07 -12.84 -18.89
CA ASP A 165 33.68 -12.65 -20.20
C ASP A 165 32.66 -12.30 -21.30
N TYR A 166 31.36 -12.53 -21.08
CA TYR A 166 30.29 -12.21 -22.04
C TYR A 166 30.34 -10.76 -22.51
N TYR A 167 30.57 -9.81 -21.56
CA TYR A 167 30.69 -8.39 -21.89
C TYR A 167 31.91 -8.11 -22.81
N ALA A 168 33.02 -8.77 -22.53
CA ALA A 168 34.22 -8.62 -23.35
C ALA A 168 34.02 -9.13 -24.80
N ILE A 169 33.17 -10.14 -24.98
CA ILE A 169 32.86 -10.79 -26.23
C ILE A 169 31.87 -10.00 -27.09
N LEU A 170 30.77 -9.61 -26.55
CA LEU A 170 29.69 -8.95 -27.29
C LEU A 170 29.78 -7.43 -27.31
N LYS A 171 30.70 -6.80 -26.59
CA LYS A 171 30.86 -5.33 -26.45
C LYS A 171 29.56 -4.60 -26.12
N SER A 172 28.63 -5.29 -25.51
CA SER A 172 27.30 -4.79 -25.09
C SER A 172 27.11 -5.06 -23.61
N PRO A 173 26.45 -4.16 -22.88
CA PRO A 173 26.09 -4.42 -21.47
C PRO A 173 25.28 -5.71 -21.38
N ALA A 174 25.76 -6.69 -20.61
CA ALA A 174 25.02 -7.92 -20.37
C ALA A 174 23.83 -7.63 -19.45
N GLY A 175 22.64 -8.02 -19.88
CA GLY A 175 21.40 -7.89 -19.09
C GLY A 175 20.27 -7.22 -19.88
N THR A 176 19.06 -7.36 -19.35
CA THR A 176 17.84 -6.85 -19.99
C THR A 176 17.51 -5.45 -19.47
N GLU A 177 17.23 -4.52 -20.38
CA GLU A 177 16.82 -3.15 -20.03
C GLU A 177 15.68 -3.16 -18.98
N GLY A 178 15.80 -2.31 -17.96
CA GLY A 178 14.86 -2.25 -16.86
C GLY A 178 15.15 -3.20 -15.69
N TYR A 179 16.03 -4.21 -15.85
CA TYR A 179 16.47 -5.10 -14.76
C TYR A 179 17.96 -5.00 -14.48
N ILE A 180 18.75 -4.53 -15.44
CA ILE A 180 20.19 -4.34 -15.33
C ILE A 180 20.53 -3.25 -14.34
N SER A 181 21.47 -3.51 -13.44
CA SER A 181 21.91 -2.52 -12.46
C SER A 181 22.72 -1.39 -13.11
N PRO A 182 22.70 -0.16 -12.56
CA PRO A 182 23.42 0.98 -13.14
C PRO A 182 24.93 0.76 -13.31
N GLU A 183 25.57 0.07 -12.36
CA GLU A 183 27.00 -0.25 -12.46
C GLU A 183 27.28 -1.32 -13.53
N GLN A 184 26.43 -2.33 -13.65
CA GLN A 184 26.51 -3.35 -14.71
C GLN A 184 26.32 -2.70 -16.09
N GLN A 185 25.37 -1.76 -16.22
CA GLN A 185 25.15 -1.02 -17.47
C GLN A 185 26.37 -0.20 -17.89
N ARG A 186 27.17 0.27 -16.93
CA ARG A 186 28.44 0.99 -17.19
C ARG A 186 29.62 0.06 -17.42
N GLY A 187 29.42 -1.25 -17.47
CA GLY A 187 30.50 -2.24 -17.65
C GLY A 187 31.35 -2.47 -16.40
N GLY A 188 30.80 -2.22 -15.21
CA GLY A 188 31.46 -2.49 -13.96
C GLY A 188 31.73 -3.97 -13.71
N PRO A 189 32.59 -4.31 -12.72
CA PRO A 189 32.91 -5.69 -12.39
C PRO A 189 31.68 -6.48 -11.97
N THR A 190 31.73 -7.81 -12.17
CA THR A 190 30.68 -8.73 -11.72
C THR A 190 30.62 -8.77 -10.21
N ASP A 191 29.41 -8.55 -9.67
CA ASP A 191 29.15 -8.54 -8.22
C ASP A 191 27.77 -9.18 -7.97
N VAL A 192 27.62 -9.98 -6.93
CA VAL A 192 26.35 -10.59 -6.53
C VAL A 192 25.25 -9.55 -6.29
N ARG A 193 25.63 -8.31 -5.97
CA ARG A 193 24.71 -7.18 -5.78
C ARG A 193 24.07 -6.69 -7.07
N ASN A 194 24.55 -7.12 -8.25
CA ASN A 194 23.87 -6.90 -9.53
C ASN A 194 22.53 -7.67 -9.52
N ASP A 195 22.55 -8.95 -9.14
CA ASP A 195 21.33 -9.76 -9.04
C ASP A 195 20.39 -9.24 -7.93
N ILE A 196 20.95 -8.69 -6.84
CA ILE A 196 20.12 -8.08 -5.78
C ILE A 196 19.33 -6.88 -6.32
N TYR A 197 19.90 -6.10 -7.23
CA TYR A 197 19.17 -5.02 -7.90
C TYR A 197 18.00 -5.58 -8.74
N SER A 198 18.28 -6.58 -9.58
CA SER A 198 17.25 -7.25 -10.38
C SER A 198 16.16 -7.90 -9.51
N LEU A 199 16.56 -8.57 -8.41
CA LEU A 199 15.62 -9.10 -7.40
C LEU A 199 14.75 -7.99 -6.81
N GLY A 200 15.30 -6.81 -6.53
CA GLY A 200 14.53 -5.67 -6.03
C GLY A 200 13.38 -5.30 -6.98
N ILE A 201 13.64 -5.24 -8.29
CA ILE A 201 12.64 -4.96 -9.32
C ILE A 201 11.59 -6.08 -9.39
N ILE A 202 12.02 -7.34 -9.38
CA ILE A 202 11.11 -8.50 -9.42
C ILE A 202 10.20 -8.55 -8.20
N LEU A 203 10.76 -8.33 -6.99
CA LEU A 203 10.01 -8.30 -5.74
C LEU A 203 9.00 -7.15 -5.68
N ASP A 204 9.31 -6.00 -6.29
CA ASP A 204 8.36 -4.89 -6.42
C ASP A 204 7.17 -5.27 -7.30
N LYS A 205 7.43 -5.91 -8.45
CA LYS A 205 6.39 -6.43 -9.35
C LYS A 205 5.51 -7.51 -8.69
N LEU A 206 6.04 -8.27 -7.74
CA LEU A 206 5.27 -9.23 -6.94
C LEU A 206 4.33 -8.59 -5.93
N GLN A 207 4.41 -7.28 -5.65
CA GLN A 207 3.51 -6.53 -4.79
C GLN A 207 3.30 -7.17 -3.41
N LEU A 208 4.38 -7.48 -2.72
CA LEU A 208 4.39 -8.21 -1.44
C LEU A 208 3.78 -7.45 -0.26
N GLY A 209 3.46 -6.17 -0.45
CA GLY A 209 2.85 -5.28 0.55
C GLY A 209 3.85 -4.32 1.19
N LEU A 210 3.30 -3.38 1.99
CA LEU A 210 4.06 -2.26 2.57
C LEU A 210 5.27 -2.70 3.41
N SER A 211 5.18 -3.84 4.10
CA SER A 211 6.26 -4.37 4.92
C SER A 211 7.55 -4.65 4.15
N CYS A 212 7.44 -4.97 2.86
CA CYS A 212 8.59 -5.30 2.03
C CYS A 212 9.16 -4.09 1.28
N ARG A 213 8.45 -2.96 1.20
CA ARG A 213 8.87 -1.79 0.41
C ARG A 213 10.22 -1.22 0.82
N LEU A 214 10.52 -1.18 2.13
CA LEU A 214 11.82 -0.69 2.62
C LEU A 214 12.96 -1.62 2.18
N SER A 215 12.74 -2.95 2.24
CA SER A 215 13.72 -3.93 1.78
C SER A 215 13.94 -3.83 0.28
N ILE A 216 12.86 -3.70 -0.50
CA ILE A 216 12.90 -3.53 -1.95
C ILE A 216 13.64 -2.24 -2.31
N GLY A 217 13.30 -1.12 -1.66
CA GLY A 217 13.97 0.17 -1.88
C GLY A 217 15.49 0.09 -1.66
N ARG A 218 15.94 -0.66 -0.65
CA ARG A 218 17.37 -0.86 -0.40
C ARG A 218 18.06 -1.69 -1.49
N CYS A 219 17.37 -2.61 -2.14
CA CYS A 219 17.93 -3.34 -3.30
C CYS A 219 18.26 -2.41 -4.46
N LEU A 220 17.52 -1.32 -4.64
CA LEU A 220 17.65 -0.37 -5.75
C LEU A 220 18.60 0.81 -5.44
N CYS A 221 19.20 0.85 -4.25
CA CYS A 221 20.19 1.86 -3.88
C CYS A 221 21.51 1.71 -4.67
N PRO A 222 22.42 2.71 -4.60
CA PRO A 222 23.80 2.53 -5.06
C PRO A 222 24.46 1.29 -4.47
N LEU A 223 25.44 0.71 -5.18
CA LEU A 223 26.02 -0.60 -4.89
C LEU A 223 26.43 -0.79 -3.43
N GLU A 224 27.06 0.23 -2.81
CA GLU A 224 27.59 0.19 -1.45
C GLU A 224 26.48 0.15 -0.38
N ALA A 225 25.32 0.69 -0.70
CA ALA A 225 24.16 0.75 0.22
C ALA A 225 23.23 -0.47 0.11
N ARG A 226 23.40 -1.31 -0.93
CA ARG A 226 22.61 -2.52 -1.12
C ARG A 226 22.92 -3.58 -0.05
N TYR A 227 22.10 -4.61 -0.01
CA TYR A 227 22.41 -5.81 0.77
C TYR A 227 23.70 -6.46 0.24
N PRO A 228 24.58 -6.94 1.12
CA PRO A 228 25.84 -7.57 0.70
C PRO A 228 25.61 -8.93 0.00
N ASN A 229 24.50 -9.60 0.28
CA ASN A 229 24.11 -10.89 -0.31
C ASN A 229 22.60 -11.12 -0.16
N VAL A 230 22.09 -12.16 -0.86
CA VAL A 230 20.66 -12.51 -0.83
C VAL A 230 20.21 -13.00 0.55
N ALA A 231 21.09 -13.65 1.33
CA ALA A 231 20.77 -14.07 2.68
C ALA A 231 20.40 -12.87 3.58
N ALA A 232 21.14 -11.78 3.51
CA ALA A 232 20.85 -10.55 4.25
C ALA A 232 19.51 -9.92 3.81
N LEU A 233 19.21 -9.90 2.51
CA LEU A 233 17.91 -9.46 1.98
C LEU A 233 16.77 -10.34 2.51
N ARG A 234 16.88 -11.66 2.39
CA ARG A 234 15.89 -12.62 2.86
C ARG A 234 15.63 -12.51 4.35
N HIS A 235 16.69 -12.44 5.15
CA HIS A 235 16.60 -12.27 6.59
C HIS A 235 15.86 -10.98 6.95
N HIS A 236 16.16 -9.86 6.28
CA HIS A 236 15.52 -8.57 6.55
C HIS A 236 14.02 -8.59 6.21
N ILE A 237 13.63 -9.20 5.08
CA ILE A 237 12.21 -9.38 4.69
C ILE A 237 11.47 -10.22 5.74
N LEU A 238 12.06 -11.33 6.18
CA LEU A 238 11.46 -12.21 7.20
C LEU A 238 11.39 -11.53 8.57
N PHE A 239 12.44 -10.80 8.97
CA PHE A 239 12.49 -10.05 10.22
C PHE A 239 11.40 -8.97 10.28
N LEU A 240 11.27 -8.14 9.23
CA LEU A 240 10.23 -7.10 9.16
C LEU A 240 8.82 -7.71 9.25
N HIS A 241 8.60 -8.84 8.61
CA HIS A 241 7.30 -9.51 8.69
C HIS A 241 7.00 -9.99 10.11
N ARG A 242 7.98 -10.65 10.76
CA ARG A 242 7.84 -11.12 12.15
C ARG A 242 7.68 -9.98 13.15
N SER A 243 8.45 -8.91 13.01
CA SER A 243 8.38 -7.76 13.92
C SER A 243 7.04 -7.01 13.80
N LEU A 244 6.51 -6.85 12.60
CA LEU A 244 5.18 -6.28 12.40
C LEU A 244 4.06 -7.16 12.96
N MET A 245 4.13 -8.48 12.78
CA MET A 245 3.18 -9.41 13.40
C MET A 245 3.24 -9.33 14.92
N ALA A 246 4.45 -9.34 15.50
CA ALA A 246 4.63 -9.19 16.95
C ALA A 246 4.07 -7.85 17.44
N PHE A 247 4.31 -6.75 16.72
CA PHE A 247 3.76 -5.42 17.05
C PHE A 247 2.23 -5.44 17.09
N TRP A 248 1.57 -6.02 16.07
CA TRP A 248 0.11 -6.10 16.05
C TRP A 248 -0.46 -7.00 17.15
N ILE A 249 0.25 -8.10 17.51
CA ILE A 249 -0.13 -8.96 18.64
C ILE A 249 -0.03 -8.16 19.95
N VAL A 250 1.09 -7.48 20.20
CA VAL A 250 1.29 -6.68 21.40
C VAL A 250 0.27 -5.55 21.48
N LEU A 251 0.01 -4.85 20.37
CA LEU A 251 -1.01 -3.81 20.31
C LEU A 251 -2.41 -4.36 20.60
N GLY A 252 -2.75 -5.52 20.04
CA GLY A 252 -4.01 -6.21 20.32
C GLY A 252 -4.16 -6.58 21.79
N LEU A 253 -3.11 -7.15 22.42
CA LEU A 253 -3.10 -7.46 23.83
C LEU A 253 -3.22 -6.21 24.72
N LEU A 254 -2.56 -5.11 24.33
CA LEU A 254 -2.66 -3.82 25.01
C LEU A 254 -4.10 -3.27 24.96
N LEU A 255 -4.74 -3.32 23.79
CA LEU A 255 -6.13 -2.88 23.62
C LEU A 255 -7.11 -3.74 24.43
N VAL A 256 -6.90 -5.07 24.47
CA VAL A 256 -7.68 -5.97 25.31
C VAL A 256 -7.45 -5.68 26.80
N GLY A 257 -6.22 -5.39 27.21
CA GLY A 257 -5.87 -5.00 28.57
C GLY A 257 -6.54 -3.67 28.99
N ILE A 258 -6.52 -2.67 28.10
CA ILE A 258 -7.20 -1.37 28.33
C ILE A 258 -8.72 -1.58 28.44
N ALA A 259 -9.32 -2.35 27.53
CA ALA A 259 -10.74 -2.66 27.55
C ALA A 259 -11.12 -3.44 28.81
N GLY A 260 -10.32 -4.45 29.18
CA GLY A 260 -10.49 -5.23 30.41
C GLY A 260 -10.36 -4.37 31.67
N GLY A 261 -9.37 -3.47 31.71
CA GLY A 261 -9.19 -2.49 32.80
C GLY A 261 -10.35 -1.50 32.91
N ALA A 262 -10.86 -1.03 31.77
CA ALA A 262 -12.04 -0.15 31.74
C ALA A 262 -13.30 -0.87 32.26
N ILE A 263 -13.50 -2.13 31.86
CA ILE A 263 -14.60 -2.98 32.35
C ILE A 263 -14.43 -3.26 33.84
N TYR A 264 -13.22 -3.65 34.29
CA TYR A 264 -12.90 -3.88 35.68
C TYR A 264 -13.17 -2.64 36.58
N ASN A 265 -12.70 -1.47 36.13
CA ASN A 265 -12.96 -0.21 36.82
C ASN A 265 -14.46 0.13 36.85
N LYS A 266 -15.21 -0.16 35.78
CA LYS A 266 -16.64 0.08 35.70
C LYS A 266 -17.44 -0.87 36.63
N VAL A 267 -16.98 -2.10 36.81
CA VAL A 267 -17.63 -3.11 37.67
C VAL A 267 -17.28 -2.92 39.16
N ASN A 268 -16.03 -2.48 39.46
CA ASN A 268 -15.56 -2.36 40.86
C ASN A 268 -15.54 -0.92 41.40
N GLN A 269 -16.06 0.07 40.67
CA GLN A 269 -16.29 1.38 41.29
C GLN A 269 -17.47 1.24 42.25
N PRO A 270 -17.32 1.70 43.51
CA PRO A 270 -18.47 1.84 44.41
C PRO A 270 -19.44 2.81 43.71
N ASP A 271 -20.74 2.54 43.81
CA ASP A 271 -21.82 3.34 43.25
C ASP A 271 -21.69 4.83 43.68
N THR A 272 -20.75 5.55 43.07
CA THR A 272 -20.88 6.98 42.93
C THR A 272 -21.99 7.11 41.91
N ILE A 273 -23.12 7.64 42.37
CA ILE A 273 -24.27 8.03 41.57
C ILE A 273 -23.74 8.74 40.34
N TYR A 274 -23.49 7.98 39.25
CA TYR A 274 -23.32 8.57 37.93
C TYR A 274 -24.69 9.15 37.62
N ASP A 275 -24.74 10.48 37.54
CA ASP A 275 -25.91 11.18 37.01
C ASP A 275 -26.27 10.48 35.70
N VAL A 276 -27.31 9.70 35.73
CA VAL A 276 -27.99 9.20 34.54
C VAL A 276 -28.20 10.42 33.67
N VAL A 277 -27.87 10.34 32.38
CA VAL A 277 -28.20 11.39 31.40
C VAL A 277 -29.64 11.81 31.69
N SER A 278 -29.83 12.88 32.43
CA SER A 278 -31.15 13.32 32.83
C SER A 278 -31.52 14.51 31.97
N GLN A 279 -32.64 14.37 31.29
CA GLN A 279 -33.28 15.49 30.63
C GLN A 279 -34.30 16.11 31.59
N PHE A 280 -34.22 17.42 31.79
CA PHE A 280 -35.15 18.17 32.58
C PHE A 280 -35.45 19.52 31.94
N LYS A 281 -36.59 20.11 32.33
CA LYS A 281 -37.01 21.40 31.79
C LYS A 281 -36.77 22.49 32.80
N VAL A 282 -36.19 23.60 32.38
CA VAL A 282 -36.04 24.82 33.16
C VAL A 282 -36.50 26.01 32.30
N GLY A 283 -37.60 26.63 32.67
CA GLY A 283 -38.20 27.68 31.85
C GLY A 283 -38.51 27.22 30.43
N ASN A 284 -37.98 27.93 29.45
CA ASN A 284 -38.18 27.66 28.02
C ASN A 284 -37.13 26.73 27.43
N PHE A 285 -36.33 26.04 28.27
CA PHE A 285 -35.24 25.18 27.80
C PHE A 285 -35.42 23.73 28.26
N LEU A 286 -35.14 22.83 27.37
CA LEU A 286 -34.83 21.45 27.67
C LEU A 286 -33.31 21.37 27.91
N CYS A 287 -32.95 20.90 29.11
CA CYS A 287 -31.57 20.74 29.52
C CYS A 287 -31.22 19.25 29.52
N THR A 288 -30.10 18.89 28.91
CA THR A 288 -29.55 17.53 28.95
C THR A 288 -28.27 17.55 29.78
N SER A 289 -28.25 16.87 30.91
CA SER A 289 -27.07 16.71 31.77
C SER A 289 -26.30 15.47 31.38
N TRP A 290 -24.99 15.65 31.19
CA TRP A 290 -24.03 14.59 30.87
C TRP A 290 -23.14 14.25 32.09
N GLY A 291 -23.50 14.76 33.28
CA GLY A 291 -22.66 14.66 34.46
C GLY A 291 -21.70 15.85 34.61
N GLY A 292 -20.96 15.91 35.73
CA GLY A 292 -19.95 16.95 35.98
C GLY A 292 -20.52 18.37 36.22
N GLY A 293 -21.82 18.53 36.47
CA GLY A 293 -22.44 19.82 36.74
C GLY A 293 -22.58 20.72 35.49
N VAL A 294 -22.55 20.16 34.30
CA VAL A 294 -22.75 20.85 33.02
C VAL A 294 -23.99 20.35 32.30
N VAL A 295 -24.58 21.23 31.49
CA VAL A 295 -25.73 20.88 30.64
C VAL A 295 -25.59 21.44 29.23
N SER A 296 -26.17 20.72 28.26
CA SER A 296 -26.51 21.26 26.96
C SER A 296 -27.95 21.77 26.97
N LEU A 297 -28.23 22.78 26.11
CA LEU A 297 -29.53 23.45 26.03
C LEU A 297 -30.17 23.29 24.64
N LYS A 298 -31.50 23.12 24.65
CA LYS A 298 -32.39 23.25 23.50
C LYS A 298 -33.65 24.04 23.88
N ALA A 299 -34.07 25.02 23.07
CA ALA A 299 -35.31 25.73 23.29
C ALA A 299 -36.53 24.83 23.00
N ILE A 300 -37.55 24.93 23.86
CA ILE A 300 -38.79 24.19 23.72
C ILE A 300 -39.98 25.09 23.37
N ASN A 301 -39.81 26.41 23.48
CA ASN A 301 -40.83 27.39 23.14
C ASN A 301 -40.44 28.15 21.86
N GLN A 302 -41.29 28.10 20.86
CA GLN A 302 -41.07 28.79 19.57
C GLN A 302 -41.92 30.08 19.43
N LYS A 303 -42.34 30.68 20.54
CA LYS A 303 -43.19 31.87 20.55
C LYS A 303 -42.43 33.16 20.90
N ASP A 304 -41.23 33.04 21.43
CA ASP A 304 -40.46 34.18 21.90
C ASP A 304 -39.67 34.83 20.73
N SER A 305 -39.83 36.13 20.53
CA SER A 305 -39.05 36.86 19.51
C SER A 305 -37.61 37.16 19.95
N CYS A 306 -37.31 37.01 21.25
CA CYS A 306 -35.97 37.14 21.80
C CYS A 306 -35.68 35.97 22.73
N ILE A 307 -34.59 35.26 22.48
CA ILE A 307 -34.11 34.16 23.34
C ILE A 307 -32.78 34.58 23.96
N GLU A 308 -32.74 34.60 25.29
CA GLU A 308 -31.51 34.79 26.03
C GLU A 308 -31.04 33.44 26.58
N VAL A 309 -29.86 32.98 26.16
CA VAL A 309 -29.25 31.75 26.66
C VAL A 309 -28.66 32.00 28.03
N PRO A 310 -29.11 31.28 29.08
CA PRO A 310 -28.57 31.45 30.42
C PRO A 310 -27.16 30.87 30.56
N LYS A 311 -26.30 31.45 31.38
CA LYS A 311 -24.96 30.89 31.69
C LYS A 311 -25.02 29.68 32.63
N SER A 312 -26.10 29.56 33.40
CA SER A 312 -26.38 28.43 34.31
C SER A 312 -27.86 28.25 34.50
N VAL A 313 -28.29 27.05 34.83
CA VAL A 313 -29.67 26.70 35.17
C VAL A 313 -29.70 25.98 36.51
N THR A 314 -30.76 26.24 37.31
CA THR A 314 -30.93 25.55 38.59
C THR A 314 -32.12 24.61 38.51
N TYR A 315 -31.91 23.36 38.87
CA TYR A 315 -32.94 22.32 38.90
C TYR A 315 -32.80 21.49 40.17
N GLN A 316 -33.89 21.34 40.93
CA GLN A 316 -33.92 20.61 42.21
C GLN A 316 -32.84 21.02 43.22
N GLY A 317 -32.50 22.31 43.27
CA GLY A 317 -31.52 22.87 44.20
C GLY A 317 -30.06 22.74 43.72
N MET A 318 -29.79 22.08 42.60
CA MET A 318 -28.47 21.99 41.97
C MET A 318 -28.36 23.00 40.84
N THR A 319 -27.18 23.66 40.75
CA THR A 319 -26.88 24.61 39.66
C THR A 319 -25.95 23.96 38.65
N TYR A 320 -26.37 23.94 37.41
CA TYR A 320 -25.65 23.40 36.28
C TYR A 320 -25.13 24.53 35.40
N LYS A 321 -23.88 24.47 35.02
CA LYS A 321 -23.30 25.39 34.02
C LYS A 321 -23.77 24.99 32.62
N VAL A 322 -24.17 25.98 31.82
CA VAL A 322 -24.45 25.76 30.41
C VAL A 322 -23.13 25.74 29.65
N ASP A 323 -22.84 24.66 28.93
CA ASP A 323 -21.58 24.46 28.22
C ASP A 323 -21.79 24.27 26.73
N GLU A 324 -22.95 23.79 26.32
CA GLU A 324 -23.24 23.50 24.93
C GLU A 324 -24.66 23.92 24.50
N ILE A 325 -24.76 24.41 23.27
CA ILE A 325 -26.04 24.60 22.59
C ILE A 325 -26.23 23.42 21.65
N GLU A 326 -27.27 22.65 21.88
CA GLU A 326 -27.54 21.41 21.16
C GLU A 326 -27.79 21.64 19.65
N LYS A 327 -27.65 20.57 18.90
CA LYS A 327 -28.03 20.53 17.49
C LYS A 327 -29.49 20.99 17.34
N GLU A 328 -29.70 21.90 16.38
CA GLU A 328 -31.06 22.41 16.07
C GLU A 328 -31.78 23.06 17.27
N ALA A 329 -31.01 23.65 18.18
CA ALA A 329 -31.56 24.17 19.45
C ALA A 329 -32.64 25.24 19.27
N PHE A 330 -32.55 26.08 18.27
CA PHE A 330 -33.47 27.15 17.91
C PHE A 330 -33.96 27.03 16.46
N ALA A 331 -33.88 25.83 15.88
CA ALA A 331 -34.25 25.61 14.49
C ALA A 331 -35.76 25.75 14.27
N HIS A 332 -36.14 26.17 13.03
CA HIS A 332 -37.54 26.36 12.59
C HIS A 332 -38.36 27.33 13.42
N HIS A 333 -37.68 28.29 14.08
CA HIS A 333 -38.31 29.28 14.95
C HIS A 333 -38.84 30.46 14.12
N GLN A 334 -40.16 30.50 13.93
CA GLN A 334 -40.81 31.42 12.98
C GLN A 334 -40.93 32.89 13.44
N VAL A 335 -40.65 33.14 14.71
CA VAL A 335 -40.80 34.50 15.28
C VAL A 335 -39.53 35.03 15.94
N LEU A 336 -38.45 34.23 15.97
CA LEU A 336 -37.20 34.62 16.59
C LEU A 336 -36.52 35.74 15.78
N LYS A 337 -36.31 36.88 16.46
CA LYS A 337 -35.60 38.04 15.90
C LYS A 337 -34.24 38.24 16.52
N ARG A 338 -34.09 37.91 17.80
CA ARG A 338 -32.88 38.18 18.57
C ARG A 338 -32.45 36.95 19.37
N LEU A 339 -31.17 36.58 19.27
CA LEU A 339 -30.54 35.51 20.02
C LEU A 339 -29.37 36.04 20.85
N VAL A 340 -29.42 35.94 22.17
CA VAL A 340 -28.41 36.49 23.08
C VAL A 340 -27.66 35.36 23.75
N PHE A 341 -26.36 35.35 23.60
CA PHE A 341 -25.43 34.39 24.23
C PHE A 341 -24.83 35.00 25.51
N PRO A 342 -24.56 34.17 26.55
CA PRO A 342 -24.03 34.64 27.81
C PRO A 342 -22.55 35.09 27.70
N ASP A 343 -22.05 35.63 28.83
CA ASP A 343 -20.63 36.04 28.97
C ASP A 343 -19.64 34.87 29.13
N THR A 344 -20.09 33.64 28.90
CA THR A 344 -19.30 32.42 28.97
C THR A 344 -19.06 31.84 27.59
N ARG A 345 -17.91 31.20 27.44
CA ARG A 345 -17.59 30.50 26.18
C ARG A 345 -18.38 29.19 26.13
N LEU A 346 -19.15 29.01 25.07
CA LEU A 346 -20.03 27.86 24.85
C LEU A 346 -19.57 27.07 23.64
N HIS A 347 -19.95 25.81 23.59
CA HIS A 347 -19.93 24.99 22.36
C HIS A 347 -21.25 25.17 21.60
N VAL A 348 -21.14 25.40 20.28
CA VAL A 348 -22.29 25.59 19.39
C VAL A 348 -22.32 24.51 18.37
N MET A 349 -23.39 23.73 18.34
CA MET A 349 -23.54 22.58 17.49
C MET A 349 -24.18 22.94 16.13
N ARG A 350 -24.32 21.97 15.27
CA ARG A 350 -24.83 22.09 13.92
C ARG A 350 -26.28 22.58 13.89
N GLY A 351 -26.61 23.51 12.97
CA GLY A 351 -27.99 23.87 12.61
C GLY A 351 -28.77 24.62 13.67
N ILE A 352 -28.12 25.32 14.61
CA ILE A 352 -28.81 25.91 15.78
C ILE A 352 -29.99 26.82 15.44
N VAL A 353 -29.97 27.53 14.32
CA VAL A 353 -31.03 28.45 13.88
C VAL A 353 -31.55 28.14 12.45
N THR A 354 -31.28 26.93 11.95
CA THR A 354 -31.73 26.52 10.60
C THR A 354 -33.24 26.67 10.46
N GLY A 355 -33.70 27.29 9.37
CA GLY A 355 -35.12 27.51 9.11
C GLY A 355 -35.76 28.54 10.03
N SER A 356 -35.00 29.50 10.57
CA SER A 356 -35.49 30.63 11.38
C SER A 356 -35.35 31.94 10.58
N PRO A 357 -36.29 32.26 9.67
CA PRO A 357 -36.14 33.29 8.64
C PRO A 357 -36.20 34.72 9.13
N HIS A 358 -36.67 34.96 10.36
CA HIS A 358 -36.86 36.31 10.91
C HIS A 358 -35.77 36.71 11.90
N LEU A 359 -34.67 35.97 12.00
CA LEU A 359 -33.54 36.31 12.83
C LEU A 359 -32.84 37.56 12.31
N GLU A 360 -32.79 38.62 13.11
CA GLU A 360 -32.24 39.93 12.78
C GLU A 360 -30.88 40.15 13.47
N GLU A 361 -30.73 39.69 14.72
CA GLU A 361 -29.55 39.96 15.54
C GLU A 361 -29.10 38.75 16.35
N ILE A 362 -27.78 38.56 16.42
CA ILE A 362 -27.10 37.64 17.35
C ILE A 362 -26.19 38.48 18.26
N ILE A 363 -26.37 38.41 19.55
CA ILE A 363 -25.63 39.21 20.53
C ILE A 363 -24.77 38.29 21.38
N PHE A 364 -23.48 38.49 21.38
CA PHE A 364 -22.54 37.82 22.27
C PHE A 364 -22.14 38.73 23.43
N ARG A 365 -22.22 38.23 24.66
CA ARG A 365 -21.74 38.94 25.85
C ARG A 365 -20.29 38.54 26.22
N SER A 366 -19.76 37.50 25.58
CA SER A 366 -18.38 37.05 25.80
C SER A 366 -17.40 37.77 24.88
N ASN A 367 -16.23 38.15 25.41
CA ASN A 367 -15.10 38.69 24.60
C ASN A 367 -14.45 37.65 23.73
N GLN A 368 -14.78 36.35 23.88
CA GLN A 368 -14.27 35.25 23.08
C GLN A 368 -15.43 34.60 22.33
N PRO A 369 -15.23 34.31 21.04
CA PRO A 369 -16.27 33.66 20.24
C PRO A 369 -16.54 32.24 20.74
N PRO A 370 -17.81 31.77 20.63
CA PRO A 370 -18.15 30.40 20.90
C PRO A 370 -17.36 29.40 20.06
N VAL A 371 -17.13 28.21 20.62
CA VAL A 371 -16.47 27.11 19.90
C VAL A 371 -17.49 26.42 19.00
N ILE A 372 -17.13 26.22 17.74
CA ILE A 372 -17.97 25.53 16.77
C ILE A 372 -17.70 24.03 16.83
N GLY A 373 -18.74 23.24 17.16
CA GLY A 373 -18.61 21.81 17.42
C GLY A 373 -17.97 21.50 18.78
N ASN A 374 -17.63 20.25 18.98
CA ASN A 374 -16.94 19.77 20.17
C ASN A 374 -15.80 18.80 19.79
N ALA A 375 -15.15 18.19 20.77
CA ALA A 375 -14.04 17.25 20.55
C ALA A 375 -14.41 16.02 19.69
N ILE A 376 -15.69 15.65 19.70
CA ILE A 376 -16.22 14.47 18.98
C ILE A 376 -16.72 14.85 17.59
N TRP A 377 -17.39 16.02 17.46
CA TRP A 377 -18.05 16.44 16.22
C TRP A 377 -17.41 17.68 15.64
N LYS A 378 -16.63 17.49 14.54
CA LYS A 378 -16.08 18.61 13.77
C LYS A 378 -17.21 19.24 12.95
N THR A 379 -17.57 20.47 13.29
CA THR A 379 -18.63 21.26 12.64
C THR A 379 -17.99 22.48 11.97
N LYS A 380 -18.44 22.87 10.78
CA LYS A 380 -18.04 24.13 10.17
C LYS A 380 -19.08 25.21 10.50
N ILE A 381 -18.70 26.48 10.48
CA ILE A 381 -19.65 27.60 10.72
C ILE A 381 -20.82 27.58 9.74
N THR A 382 -20.58 27.11 8.51
CA THR A 382 -21.60 26.95 7.45
C THR A 382 -22.63 25.87 7.77
N ASP A 383 -22.31 24.98 8.69
CA ASP A 383 -23.24 23.93 9.12
C ASP A 383 -24.06 24.37 10.34
N VAL A 384 -23.70 25.50 10.98
CA VAL A 384 -24.34 26.07 12.16
C VAL A 384 -25.49 26.98 11.77
N PHE A 385 -25.32 27.76 10.70
CA PHE A 385 -26.24 28.78 10.25
C PHE A 385 -26.66 28.62 8.78
N ASP A 386 -27.87 29.04 8.46
CA ASP A 386 -28.29 29.15 7.05
C ASP A 386 -27.53 30.24 6.32
N PRO A 387 -27.36 30.14 4.99
CA PRO A 387 -26.61 31.12 4.22
C PRO A 387 -27.04 32.58 4.37
N HIS A 388 -28.36 32.84 4.49
CA HIS A 388 -28.90 34.19 4.66
C HIS A 388 -28.41 34.86 5.95
N CYS A 389 -28.14 34.04 7.00
CA CYS A 389 -27.65 34.60 8.27
C CYS A 389 -26.31 35.34 8.11
N PHE A 390 -25.45 34.87 7.22
CA PHE A 390 -24.15 35.51 6.99
C PHE A 390 -24.26 36.85 6.23
N GLU A 391 -25.33 37.05 5.46
CA GLU A 391 -25.51 38.23 4.63
C GLU A 391 -26.42 39.27 5.27
N GLU A 392 -27.37 38.89 6.11
CA GLU A 392 -28.47 39.75 6.59
C GLU A 392 -28.46 39.93 8.12
N VAL A 393 -28.02 38.95 8.90
CA VAL A 393 -28.06 39.00 10.37
C VAL A 393 -26.88 39.80 10.92
N LYS A 394 -27.16 40.70 11.85
CA LYS A 394 -26.15 41.46 12.59
C LYS A 394 -25.58 40.66 13.75
N LEU A 395 -24.25 40.58 13.80
CA LEU A 395 -23.52 40.00 14.92
C LEU A 395 -23.02 41.12 15.82
N LEU A 396 -23.58 41.22 17.00
CA LEU A 396 -23.20 42.23 18.00
C LEU A 396 -22.25 41.63 19.03
N VAL A 397 -21.09 42.24 19.20
CA VAL A 397 -20.00 41.75 20.07
C VAL A 397 -19.58 42.82 21.07
N PRO A 398 -19.03 42.46 22.24
CA PRO A 398 -18.59 43.44 23.24
C PRO A 398 -17.49 44.36 22.70
N LYS A 399 -17.47 45.58 23.20
CA LYS A 399 -16.44 46.58 22.87
C LYS A 399 -15.01 46.04 23.08
N GLY A 400 -14.15 46.21 22.07
CA GLY A 400 -12.78 45.71 22.07
C GLY A 400 -12.63 44.24 21.66
N SER A 401 -13.69 43.55 21.26
CA SER A 401 -13.64 42.14 20.86
C SER A 401 -13.78 41.92 19.32
N LEU A 402 -14.03 42.98 18.57
CA LEU A 402 -14.30 42.92 17.13
C LEU A 402 -13.20 42.15 16.33
N ALA A 403 -11.93 42.45 16.65
CA ALA A 403 -10.81 41.78 15.97
C ALA A 403 -10.80 40.26 16.20
N VAL A 404 -11.03 39.85 17.45
CA VAL A 404 -11.05 38.42 17.86
C VAL A 404 -12.17 37.65 17.16
N TYR A 405 -13.33 38.28 16.99
CA TYR A 405 -14.45 37.68 16.28
C TYR A 405 -14.21 37.63 14.78
N ARG A 406 -13.62 38.67 14.18
CA ARG A 406 -13.28 38.71 12.73
C ARG A 406 -12.21 37.68 12.36
N ASP A 407 -11.23 37.44 13.21
CA ASP A 407 -10.17 36.47 12.98
C ASP A 407 -10.61 35.01 13.29
N SER A 408 -11.82 34.82 13.74
CA SER A 408 -12.43 33.51 14.01
C SER A 408 -13.35 33.06 12.86
N PRO A 409 -13.86 31.82 12.86
CA PRO A 409 -14.90 31.41 11.91
C PRO A 409 -16.15 32.29 11.87
N TRP A 410 -16.45 33.03 12.96
CA TRP A 410 -17.55 33.98 13.07
C TRP A 410 -17.34 35.23 12.21
N GLY A 411 -16.12 35.53 11.80
CA GLY A 411 -15.79 36.61 10.86
C GLY A 411 -16.44 36.49 9.47
N ARG A 412 -17.13 35.36 9.21
CA ARG A 412 -17.91 35.15 7.98
C ARG A 412 -19.19 35.99 7.91
N PHE A 413 -19.70 36.48 9.05
CA PHE A 413 -20.84 37.38 9.04
C PHE A 413 -20.48 38.73 8.41
N ARG A 414 -21.34 39.22 7.53
CA ARG A 414 -21.13 40.48 6.83
C ARG A 414 -21.18 41.69 7.77
N TYR A 415 -22.07 41.66 8.75
CA TYR A 415 -22.31 42.78 9.68
C TYR A 415 -21.88 42.31 11.10
N ILE A 416 -20.70 42.74 11.53
CA ILE A 416 -20.19 42.55 12.88
C ILE A 416 -19.92 43.91 13.48
N GLU A 417 -20.64 44.28 14.50
CA GLU A 417 -20.62 45.61 15.14
C GLU A 417 -20.32 45.43 16.66
N GLU A 418 -19.62 46.41 17.23
CA GLU A 418 -19.41 46.43 18.69
C GLU A 418 -20.55 47.23 19.35
N TYR A 419 -20.96 46.74 20.53
CA TYR A 419 -21.89 47.46 21.39
C TYR A 419 -21.21 47.81 22.72
N GLU A 420 -21.73 48.87 23.44
CA GLU A 420 -21.20 49.35 24.71
C GLU A 420 -21.52 48.42 25.90
#